data_9ab493feb5e8617c3bf2019980127c75
#
_entry.id   9ab493feb5e8617c3bf2019980127c75
#
_cell.length_a   1.000
_cell.length_b   1.000
_cell.length_c   1.000
_cell.angle_alpha   90.00
_cell.angle_beta   90.00
_cell.angle_gamma   90.00
#
_symmetry.space_group_name_H-M   'P 1'
#
loop_
_entity.id
_entity.type
_entity.pdbx_description
1 polymer ?
#
loop_
_entity_poly.entity_id
_entity_poly.type
_entity_poly.pdbx_seq_one_letter_code
_entity_poly.pdbx_strand_id
1 'polypeptide(L)'
;VGKRERGVLSHWNDGRGFGFIQPVGGAPEDALFVHVRAFPDRRALPVGMDLTFERGTDPRGRPCALAVRPRESLRRLLWRSFFQLQAQAAALAFMALLGLGFWASVVPAFLVLSYLVFSHLTYGVYLWDKAGAIRGAWRADPRLLYALAFLGGWPGALIAQDRLRHLTKNDRFRRFFWLATTFNVLTACWFLTPDGRFWSEAIPLVLQRLFGA
;
A
#
# COMPACT_ATOMS: atom_id res chain seq x y z
N VAL A 1 18.28 -11.51 -25.88
CA VAL A 1 17.97 -11.23 -24.49
C VAL A 1 19.26 -11.43 -23.72
N GLY A 2 19.87 -10.33 -23.21
CA GLY A 2 21.14 -10.38 -22.51
C GLY A 2 21.02 -11.16 -21.19
N LYS A 3 22.10 -11.86 -20.80
CA LYS A 3 22.19 -12.56 -19.51
C LYS A 3 22.10 -11.54 -18.38
N ARG A 4 21.14 -11.69 -17.49
CA ARG A 4 20.99 -10.82 -16.31
C ARG A 4 22.07 -11.12 -15.29
N GLU A 5 22.77 -10.07 -14.89
CA GLU A 5 23.81 -10.11 -13.86
C GLU A 5 23.31 -9.48 -12.56
N ARG A 6 24.04 -9.77 -11.48
CA ARG A 6 23.78 -9.23 -10.14
C ARG A 6 24.86 -8.22 -9.80
N GLY A 7 24.48 -7.17 -9.09
CA GLY A 7 25.43 -6.17 -8.59
C GLY A 7 24.83 -5.33 -7.47
N VAL A 8 25.66 -4.51 -6.88
CA VAL A 8 25.30 -3.57 -5.81
C VAL A 8 25.54 -2.16 -6.30
N LEU A 9 24.61 -1.25 -6.04
CA LEU A 9 24.81 0.16 -6.33
C LEU A 9 25.91 0.72 -5.41
N SER A 10 27.10 0.97 -5.95
CA SER A 10 28.26 1.41 -5.18
C SER A 10 28.31 2.91 -5.01
N HIS A 11 27.85 3.66 -5.99
CA HIS A 11 27.83 5.12 -5.98
C HIS A 11 26.65 5.67 -6.74
N TRP A 12 26.07 6.79 -6.26
CA TRP A 12 24.99 7.49 -6.92
C TRP A 12 25.13 9.00 -6.78
N ASN A 13 24.95 9.73 -7.89
CA ASN A 13 24.92 11.18 -7.94
C ASN A 13 23.50 11.66 -8.29
N ASP A 14 22.74 12.17 -7.30
CA ASP A 14 21.36 12.61 -7.48
C ASP A 14 21.25 13.81 -8.44
N GLY A 15 22.20 14.74 -8.36
CA GLY A 15 22.15 15.97 -9.17
C GLY A 15 22.35 15.73 -10.67
N ARG A 16 23.08 14.66 -11.04
CA ARG A 16 23.37 14.30 -12.43
C ARG A 16 22.60 13.06 -12.90
N GLY A 17 21.89 12.37 -12.01
CA GLY A 17 21.07 11.21 -12.32
C GLY A 17 21.84 10.00 -12.83
N PHE A 18 23.09 9.77 -12.35
CA PHE A 18 23.89 8.61 -12.70
C PHE A 18 24.64 8.01 -11.51
N GLY A 19 25.07 6.80 -11.66
CA GLY A 19 25.85 6.09 -10.65
C GLY A 19 26.65 4.94 -11.23
N PHE A 20 27.15 4.08 -10.33
CA PHE A 20 27.92 2.90 -10.68
C PHE A 20 27.37 1.69 -9.95
N ILE A 21 27.29 0.57 -10.68
CA ILE A 21 26.91 -0.73 -10.14
C ILE A 21 28.14 -1.62 -10.13
N GLN A 22 28.48 -2.14 -8.95
CA GLN A 22 29.54 -3.14 -8.79
C GLN A 22 28.94 -4.52 -9.00
N PRO A 23 29.37 -5.29 -10.03
CA PRO A 23 28.93 -6.67 -10.24
C PRO A 23 29.37 -7.56 -9.08
N VAL A 24 28.51 -8.52 -8.71
CA VAL A 24 28.86 -9.51 -7.67
C VAL A 24 29.95 -10.44 -8.19
N GLY A 25 31.08 -10.48 -7.47
CA GLY A 25 32.25 -11.26 -7.87
C GLY A 25 33.18 -10.58 -8.89
N GLY A 26 32.90 -9.34 -9.29
CA GLY A 26 33.75 -8.50 -10.13
C GLY A 26 34.79 -7.73 -9.30
N ALA A 27 35.92 -7.36 -9.93
CA ALA A 27 36.88 -6.44 -9.34
C ALA A 27 36.32 -5.02 -9.23
N PRO A 28 36.86 -4.14 -8.34
CA PRO A 28 36.38 -2.76 -8.20
C PRO A 28 36.38 -1.96 -9.51
N GLU A 29 37.28 -2.27 -10.41
CA GLU A 29 37.41 -1.69 -11.75
C GLU A 29 36.31 -2.12 -12.73
N ASP A 30 35.59 -3.21 -12.44
CA ASP A 30 34.48 -3.69 -13.26
C ASP A 30 33.17 -2.92 -13.02
N ALA A 31 33.19 -1.83 -12.26
CA ALA A 31 32.03 -1.01 -11.96
C ALA A 31 31.39 -0.47 -13.25
N LEU A 32 30.12 -0.79 -13.46
CA LEU A 32 29.36 -0.43 -14.65
C LEU A 32 28.63 0.89 -14.44
N PHE A 33 28.73 1.77 -15.40
CA PHE A 33 27.95 3.00 -15.42
C PHE A 33 26.45 2.70 -15.51
N VAL A 34 25.65 3.42 -14.73
CA VAL A 34 24.18 3.36 -14.78
C VAL A 34 23.58 4.75 -14.77
N HIS A 35 22.66 5.01 -15.66
CA HIS A 35 21.90 6.26 -15.71
C HIS A 35 20.48 6.03 -15.17
N VAL A 36 19.85 7.07 -14.60
CA VAL A 36 18.50 7.02 -14.03
C VAL A 36 17.44 6.47 -15.00
N ARG A 37 17.66 6.63 -16.31
CA ARG A 37 16.79 6.08 -17.35
C ARG A 37 16.81 4.55 -17.44
N ALA A 38 17.85 3.89 -16.90
CA ALA A 38 17.93 2.43 -16.88
C ALA A 38 17.01 1.81 -15.82
N PHE A 39 16.45 2.63 -14.91
CA PHE A 39 15.52 2.20 -13.87
C PHE A 39 14.06 2.40 -14.33
N PRO A 40 13.14 1.43 -14.08
CA PRO A 40 11.75 1.52 -14.52
C PRO A 40 11.00 2.72 -13.93
N ASP A 41 11.29 3.08 -12.68
CA ASP A 41 10.62 4.17 -11.97
C ASP A 41 11.36 5.52 -12.09
N ARG A 42 12.47 5.59 -12.84
CA ARG A 42 13.34 6.78 -12.98
C ARG A 42 13.67 7.47 -11.64
N ARG A 43 13.77 6.70 -10.57
CA ARG A 43 14.10 7.18 -9.22
C ARG A 43 15.47 6.71 -8.81
N ALA A 44 16.18 7.58 -8.08
CA ALA A 44 17.40 7.20 -7.39
C ALA A 44 17.13 6.08 -6.37
N LEU A 45 18.02 5.12 -6.30
CA LEU A 45 17.99 4.05 -5.32
C LEU A 45 19.10 4.28 -4.28
N PRO A 46 18.88 3.85 -3.03
CA PRO A 46 19.91 4.00 -2.01
C PRO A 46 21.17 3.21 -2.37
N VAL A 47 22.33 3.81 -2.15
CA VAL A 47 23.64 3.14 -2.27
C VAL A 47 23.66 1.90 -1.37
N GLY A 48 24.28 0.82 -1.84
CA GLY A 48 24.28 -0.48 -1.15
C GLY A 48 23.11 -1.39 -1.50
N MET A 49 22.22 -0.98 -2.42
CA MET A 49 21.08 -1.81 -2.85
C MET A 49 21.50 -2.88 -3.84
N ASP A 50 21.02 -4.12 -3.60
CA ASP A 50 21.16 -5.23 -4.54
C ASP A 50 20.31 -4.99 -5.80
N LEU A 51 20.93 -5.14 -6.94
CA LEU A 51 20.33 -4.90 -8.25
C LEU A 51 20.53 -6.12 -9.17
N THR A 52 19.62 -6.24 -10.14
CA THR A 52 19.82 -7.09 -11.32
C THR A 52 19.80 -6.19 -12.55
N PHE A 53 20.70 -6.42 -13.48
CA PHE A 53 20.85 -5.61 -14.68
C PHE A 53 21.28 -6.46 -15.87
N GLU A 54 21.21 -5.90 -17.06
CA GLU A 54 21.76 -6.46 -18.29
C GLU A 54 22.98 -5.62 -18.70
N ARG A 55 24.11 -6.25 -19.08
CA ARG A 55 25.23 -5.52 -19.64
C ARG A 55 24.90 -5.04 -21.04
N GLY A 56 25.23 -3.79 -21.31
CA GLY A 56 25.09 -3.18 -22.61
C GLY A 56 26.18 -2.14 -22.82
N THR A 57 26.04 -1.39 -23.88
CA THR A 57 26.91 -0.27 -24.23
C THR A 57 26.11 1.01 -24.37
N ASP A 58 26.68 2.12 -23.93
CA ASP A 58 26.09 3.44 -24.15
C ASP A 58 26.32 3.89 -25.63
N PRO A 59 25.69 4.97 -26.10
CA PRO A 59 25.89 5.48 -27.47
C PRO A 59 27.36 5.85 -27.79
N ARG A 60 28.21 5.92 -26.77
CA ARG A 60 29.64 6.20 -26.88
C ARG A 60 30.51 4.92 -26.85
N GLY A 61 29.89 3.73 -26.89
CA GLY A 61 30.59 2.45 -26.86
C GLY A 61 31.12 2.01 -25.48
N ARG A 62 30.78 2.72 -24.39
CA ARG A 62 31.24 2.37 -23.04
C ARG A 62 30.32 1.34 -22.40
N PRO A 63 30.86 0.39 -21.62
CA PRO A 63 30.04 -0.59 -20.91
C PRO A 63 29.11 0.10 -19.89
N CYS A 64 27.83 -0.24 -19.92
CA CYS A 64 26.84 0.30 -19.00
C CYS A 64 25.81 -0.76 -18.59
N ALA A 65 25.14 -0.49 -17.48
CA ALA A 65 24.03 -1.32 -17.00
C ALA A 65 22.69 -0.85 -17.59
N LEU A 66 21.99 -1.78 -18.22
CA LEU A 66 20.67 -1.56 -18.82
C LEU A 66 19.60 -2.36 -18.07
N ALA A 67 18.33 -1.97 -18.23
CA ALA A 67 17.18 -2.66 -17.65
C ALA A 67 17.34 -3.02 -16.16
N VAL A 68 17.88 -2.06 -15.39
CA VAL A 68 18.23 -2.24 -13.98
C VAL A 68 16.95 -2.38 -13.15
N ARG A 69 16.90 -3.43 -12.32
CA ARG A 69 15.78 -3.68 -11.41
C ARG A 69 16.31 -3.92 -10.00
N PRO A 70 15.67 -3.32 -8.97
CA PRO A 70 16.00 -3.66 -7.59
C PRO A 70 15.72 -5.15 -7.34
N ARG A 71 16.70 -5.81 -6.71
CA ARG A 71 16.52 -7.17 -6.25
C ARG A 71 15.90 -7.11 -4.85
N GLU A 72 14.61 -7.35 -4.74
CA GLU A 72 14.01 -7.55 -3.42
C GLU A 72 14.61 -8.85 -2.83
N SER A 73 15.24 -8.75 -1.67
CA SER A 73 15.72 -9.95 -0.98
C SER A 73 14.53 -10.85 -0.67
N LEU A 74 14.67 -12.17 -0.86
CA LEU A 74 13.62 -13.16 -0.57
C LEU A 74 13.02 -12.95 0.84
N ARG A 75 13.88 -12.58 1.80
CA ARG A 75 13.46 -12.24 3.15
C ARG A 75 12.48 -11.07 3.18
N ARG A 76 12.74 -9.96 2.45
CA ARG A 76 11.81 -8.81 2.39
C ARG A 76 10.50 -9.18 1.70
N LEU A 77 10.57 -10.00 0.66
CA LEU A 77 9.39 -10.48 -0.05
C LEU A 77 8.53 -11.34 0.87
N LEU A 78 9.13 -12.31 1.58
CA LEU A 78 8.44 -13.16 2.54
C LEU A 78 7.84 -12.37 3.70
N TRP A 79 8.61 -11.43 4.29
CA TRP A 79 8.11 -10.55 5.34
C TRP A 79 6.91 -9.71 4.87
N ARG A 80 6.98 -9.17 3.66
CA ARG A 80 5.90 -8.38 3.08
C ARG A 80 4.64 -9.22 2.86
N SER A 81 4.78 -10.42 2.30
CA SER A 81 3.66 -11.36 2.10
C SER A 81 3.06 -11.78 3.43
N PHE A 82 3.89 -12.05 4.44
CA PHE A 82 3.45 -12.41 5.78
C PHE A 82 2.64 -11.28 6.44
N PHE A 83 3.14 -10.04 6.41
CA PHE A 83 2.38 -8.90 6.94
C PHE A 83 1.08 -8.63 6.20
N GLN A 84 1.04 -8.81 4.89
CA GLN A 84 -0.18 -8.67 4.11
C GLN A 84 -1.22 -9.74 4.50
N LEU A 85 -0.78 -10.99 4.62
CA LEU A 85 -1.66 -12.10 5.03
C LEU A 85 -2.23 -11.87 6.45
N GLN A 86 -1.39 -11.42 7.39
CA GLN A 86 -1.84 -11.09 8.74
C GLN A 86 -2.85 -9.93 8.76
N ALA A 87 -2.61 -8.88 7.96
CA ALA A 87 -3.52 -7.75 7.88
C ALA A 87 -4.90 -8.16 7.33
N GLN A 88 -4.93 -9.03 6.33
CA GLN A 88 -6.17 -9.57 5.79
C GLN A 88 -6.89 -10.50 6.79
N ALA A 89 -6.13 -11.38 7.44
CA ALA A 89 -6.68 -12.24 8.48
C ALA A 89 -7.28 -11.42 9.63
N ALA A 90 -6.61 -10.35 10.06
CA ALA A 90 -7.11 -9.43 11.07
C ALA A 90 -8.40 -8.71 10.60
N ALA A 91 -8.47 -8.28 9.34
CA ALA A 91 -9.68 -7.67 8.77
C ALA A 91 -10.86 -8.65 8.75
N LEU A 92 -10.62 -9.89 8.31
CA LEU A 92 -11.65 -10.94 8.31
C LEU A 92 -12.08 -11.30 9.72
N ALA A 93 -11.15 -11.46 10.65
CA ALA A 93 -11.45 -11.73 12.07
C ALA A 93 -12.26 -10.59 12.69
N PHE A 94 -11.90 -9.34 12.40
CA PHE A 94 -12.65 -8.17 12.86
C PHE A 94 -14.09 -8.16 12.32
N MET A 95 -14.28 -8.42 11.03
CA MET A 95 -15.61 -8.51 10.43
C MET A 95 -16.43 -9.68 11.01
N ALA A 96 -15.79 -10.82 11.26
CA ALA A 96 -16.42 -11.95 11.91
C ALA A 96 -16.85 -11.63 13.36
N LEU A 97 -15.99 -10.94 14.12
CA LEU A 97 -16.31 -10.50 15.48
C LEU A 97 -17.48 -9.49 15.49
N LEU A 98 -17.52 -8.55 14.54
CA LEU A 98 -18.67 -7.64 14.39
C LEU A 98 -19.97 -8.41 14.09
N GLY A 99 -19.91 -9.39 13.21
CA GLY A 99 -21.08 -10.24 12.87
C GLY A 99 -21.54 -11.09 14.05
N LEU A 100 -20.61 -11.71 14.78
CA LEU A 100 -20.92 -12.45 16.00
C LEU A 100 -21.50 -11.55 17.10
N GLY A 101 -20.92 -10.36 17.28
CA GLY A 101 -21.41 -9.37 18.23
C GLY A 101 -22.80 -8.86 17.86
N PHE A 102 -23.10 -8.71 16.59
CA PHE A 102 -24.45 -8.39 16.10
C PHE A 102 -25.44 -9.51 16.41
N TRP A 103 -25.07 -10.76 16.11
CA TRP A 103 -25.89 -11.92 16.43
C TRP A 103 -26.15 -12.06 17.94
N ALA A 104 -25.15 -11.74 18.77
CA ALA A 104 -25.28 -11.70 20.23
C ALA A 104 -25.99 -10.45 20.76
N SER A 105 -26.51 -9.58 19.88
CA SER A 105 -27.17 -8.30 20.24
C SER A 105 -26.28 -7.33 21.04
N VAL A 106 -24.95 -7.48 20.94
CA VAL A 106 -23.96 -6.59 21.58
C VAL A 106 -23.58 -5.43 20.66
N VAL A 107 -23.50 -5.71 19.35
CA VAL A 107 -23.10 -4.73 18.32
C VAL A 107 -24.34 -4.23 17.59
N PRO A 108 -24.58 -2.92 17.52
CA PRO A 108 -25.75 -2.37 16.83
C PRO A 108 -25.62 -2.55 15.30
N ALA A 109 -26.77 -2.77 14.64
CA ALA A 109 -26.86 -3.03 13.19
C ALA A 109 -26.20 -1.93 12.34
N PHE A 110 -26.34 -0.64 12.72
CA PHE A 110 -25.78 0.46 11.95
C PHE A 110 -24.25 0.38 11.85
N LEU A 111 -23.58 -0.11 12.90
CA LEU A 111 -22.13 -0.28 12.90
C LEU A 111 -21.70 -1.36 11.89
N VAL A 112 -22.38 -2.50 11.89
CA VAL A 112 -22.09 -3.59 10.91
C VAL A 112 -22.34 -3.11 9.49
N LEU A 113 -23.49 -2.45 9.26
CA LEU A 113 -23.85 -1.92 7.95
C LEU A 113 -22.85 -0.86 7.47
N SER A 114 -22.39 0.04 8.35
CA SER A 114 -21.38 1.05 7.98
C SER A 114 -20.08 0.39 7.50
N TYR A 115 -19.56 -0.61 8.20
CA TYR A 115 -18.36 -1.34 7.75
C TYR A 115 -18.57 -2.06 6.42
N LEU A 116 -19.73 -2.68 6.20
CA LEU A 116 -20.04 -3.32 4.92
C LEU A 116 -20.08 -2.29 3.78
N VAL A 117 -20.86 -1.22 3.95
CA VAL A 117 -21.04 -0.18 2.93
C VAL A 117 -19.70 0.49 2.61
N PHE A 118 -18.97 0.97 3.63
CA PHE A 118 -17.70 1.66 3.41
C PHE A 118 -16.61 0.72 2.88
N SER A 119 -16.61 -0.56 3.23
CA SER A 119 -15.67 -1.53 2.64
C SER A 119 -15.93 -1.73 1.14
N HIS A 120 -17.18 -1.85 0.71
CA HIS A 120 -17.52 -1.98 -0.70
C HIS A 120 -17.22 -0.70 -1.48
N LEU A 121 -17.58 0.48 -0.94
CA LEU A 121 -17.25 1.76 -1.54
C LEU A 121 -15.74 1.93 -1.70
N THR A 122 -14.97 1.64 -0.67
CA THR A 122 -13.52 1.73 -0.70
C THR A 122 -12.93 0.81 -1.76
N TYR A 123 -13.37 -0.44 -1.81
CA TYR A 123 -12.93 -1.39 -2.85
C TYR A 123 -13.22 -0.85 -4.26
N GLY A 124 -14.42 -0.30 -4.49
CA GLY A 124 -14.80 0.32 -5.75
C GLY A 124 -13.92 1.51 -6.13
N VAL A 125 -13.61 2.39 -5.18
CA VAL A 125 -12.70 3.54 -5.41
C VAL A 125 -11.29 3.08 -5.77
N TYR A 126 -10.76 2.02 -5.13
CA TYR A 126 -9.46 1.42 -5.51
C TYR A 126 -9.47 0.83 -6.92
N LEU A 127 -10.56 0.16 -7.33
CA LEU A 127 -10.73 -0.33 -8.70
C LEU A 127 -10.69 0.81 -9.71
N TRP A 128 -11.41 1.88 -9.41
CA TRP A 128 -11.49 3.05 -10.28
C TRP A 128 -10.15 3.78 -10.38
N ASP A 129 -9.47 3.99 -9.25
CA ASP A 129 -8.13 4.60 -9.23
C ASP A 129 -7.11 3.78 -10.03
N LYS A 130 -7.13 2.44 -9.91
CA LYS A 130 -6.29 1.55 -10.71
C LYS A 130 -6.61 1.66 -12.22
N ALA A 131 -7.90 1.67 -12.58
CA ALA A 131 -8.31 1.80 -13.97
C ALA A 131 -7.91 3.17 -14.55
N GLY A 132 -8.05 4.25 -13.78
CA GLY A 132 -7.58 5.59 -14.13
C GLY A 132 -6.06 5.65 -14.32
N ALA A 133 -5.29 5.00 -13.45
CA ALA A 133 -3.84 4.93 -13.55
C ALA A 133 -3.36 4.21 -14.83
N ILE A 134 -4.08 3.20 -15.30
CA ILE A 134 -3.77 2.47 -16.55
C ILE A 134 -4.09 3.31 -17.77
N ARG A 135 -5.19 4.06 -17.75
CA ARG A 135 -5.67 4.87 -18.87
C ARG A 135 -5.05 6.26 -18.95
N GLY A 136 -4.18 6.64 -17.98
CA GLY A 136 -3.65 8.01 -17.88
C GLY A 136 -4.71 9.06 -17.54
N ALA A 137 -5.87 8.63 -17.02
CA ALA A 137 -7.00 9.47 -16.65
C ALA A 137 -6.91 9.96 -15.18
N TRP A 138 -8.02 10.51 -14.70
CA TRP A 138 -8.14 11.00 -13.32
C TRP A 138 -7.78 9.93 -12.27
N ARG A 139 -7.09 10.34 -11.22
CA ARG A 139 -6.68 9.51 -10.08
C ARG A 139 -7.37 9.97 -8.81
N ALA A 140 -7.72 9.03 -7.96
CA ALA A 140 -8.31 9.34 -6.66
C ALA A 140 -7.30 10.09 -5.77
N ASP A 141 -7.77 11.14 -5.08
CA ASP A 141 -6.96 11.79 -4.05
C ASP A 141 -6.71 10.79 -2.91
N PRO A 142 -5.45 10.60 -2.48
CA PRO A 142 -5.12 9.79 -1.31
C PRO A 142 -5.93 10.15 -0.05
N ARG A 143 -6.35 11.41 0.09
CA ARG A 143 -7.17 11.88 1.21
C ARG A 143 -8.54 11.20 1.25
N LEU A 144 -9.16 10.97 0.09
CA LEU A 144 -10.40 10.22 -0.01
C LEU A 144 -10.25 8.80 0.52
N LEU A 145 -9.16 8.12 0.16
CA LEU A 145 -8.88 6.76 0.61
C LEU A 145 -8.64 6.69 2.13
N TYR A 146 -8.02 7.73 2.72
CA TYR A 146 -7.87 7.82 4.18
C TYR A 146 -9.20 8.07 4.87
N ALA A 147 -10.04 8.96 4.33
CA ALA A 147 -11.36 9.24 4.87
C ALA A 147 -12.25 7.99 4.84
N LEU A 148 -12.24 7.25 3.74
CA LEU A 148 -12.97 5.99 3.65
C LEU A 148 -12.46 4.94 4.64
N ALA A 149 -11.15 4.83 4.83
CA ALA A 149 -10.58 3.94 5.83
C ALA A 149 -10.99 4.33 7.26
N PHE A 150 -11.00 5.63 7.55
CA PHE A 150 -11.45 6.21 8.82
C PHE A 150 -12.93 5.92 9.10
N LEU A 151 -13.79 5.94 8.08
CA LEU A 151 -15.22 5.66 8.18
C LEU A 151 -15.58 4.17 8.27
N GLY A 152 -14.59 3.28 8.30
CA GLY A 152 -14.79 1.83 8.41
C GLY A 152 -14.55 1.05 7.11
N GLY A 153 -14.05 1.70 6.05
CA GLY A 153 -13.74 1.05 4.77
C GLY A 153 -12.39 0.32 4.73
N TRP A 154 -11.62 0.33 5.82
CA TRP A 154 -10.28 -0.27 5.86
C TRP A 154 -10.25 -1.79 5.56
N PRO A 155 -11.26 -2.63 5.91
CA PRO A 155 -11.24 -4.03 5.50
C PRO A 155 -11.30 -4.20 3.99
N GLY A 156 -12.17 -3.42 3.32
CA GLY A 156 -12.26 -3.37 1.86
C GLY A 156 -10.98 -2.85 1.21
N ALA A 157 -10.33 -1.83 1.82
CA ALA A 157 -9.06 -1.30 1.35
C ALA A 157 -7.94 -2.35 1.41
N LEU A 158 -7.83 -3.14 2.47
CA LEU A 158 -6.81 -4.19 2.59
C LEU A 158 -6.97 -5.26 1.51
N ILE A 159 -8.20 -5.68 1.23
CA ILE A 159 -8.51 -6.63 0.16
C ILE A 159 -8.16 -6.01 -1.21
N ALA A 160 -8.52 -4.74 -1.44
CA ALA A 160 -8.23 -4.04 -2.67
C ALA A 160 -6.72 -3.87 -2.90
N GLN A 161 -5.97 -3.45 -1.89
CA GLN A 161 -4.51 -3.27 -1.97
C GLN A 161 -3.79 -4.55 -2.38
N ASP A 162 -4.23 -5.70 -1.86
CA ASP A 162 -3.65 -6.99 -2.20
C ASP A 162 -4.04 -7.44 -3.62
N ARG A 163 -5.34 -7.53 -3.91
CA ARG A 163 -5.83 -8.00 -5.21
C ARG A 163 -5.40 -7.12 -6.38
N LEU A 164 -5.38 -5.80 -6.16
CA LEU A 164 -5.03 -4.85 -7.19
C LEU A 164 -3.54 -4.53 -7.24
N ARG A 165 -2.74 -4.93 -6.22
CA ARG A 165 -1.32 -4.59 -6.05
C ARG A 165 -1.06 -3.09 -6.23
N HIS A 166 -1.97 -2.27 -5.72
CA HIS A 166 -2.01 -0.83 -5.92
C HIS A 166 -1.73 -0.09 -4.60
N LEU A 167 -0.93 0.99 -4.65
CA LEU A 167 -0.51 1.83 -3.51
C LEU A 167 0.30 1.12 -2.40
N THR A 168 0.58 -0.16 -2.53
CA THR A 168 1.29 -0.96 -1.50
C THR A 168 2.75 -0.57 -1.31
N LYS A 169 3.36 0.14 -2.28
CA LYS A 169 4.77 0.58 -2.25
C LYS A 169 4.97 1.99 -1.69
N ASN A 170 3.90 2.75 -1.42
CA ASN A 170 3.99 4.13 -0.93
C ASN A 170 3.99 4.13 0.61
N ASP A 171 5.16 4.34 1.23
CA ASP A 171 5.32 4.32 2.69
C ASP A 171 4.58 5.47 3.38
N ARG A 172 4.46 6.65 2.75
CA ARG A 172 3.68 7.77 3.29
C ARG A 172 2.21 7.40 3.35
N PHE A 173 1.67 6.86 2.24
CA PHE A 173 0.30 6.40 2.16
C PHE A 173 0.01 5.36 3.24
N ARG A 174 0.87 4.35 3.39
CA ARG A 174 0.71 3.27 4.36
C ARG A 174 0.68 3.76 5.80
N ARG A 175 1.50 4.73 6.17
CA ARG A 175 1.49 5.31 7.53
C ARG A 175 0.15 5.99 7.85
N PHE A 176 -0.34 6.86 6.98
CA PHE A 176 -1.62 7.55 7.20
C PHE A 176 -2.81 6.58 7.15
N PHE A 177 -2.76 5.58 6.28
CA PHE A 177 -3.79 4.53 6.23
C PHE A 177 -3.89 3.78 7.56
N TRP A 178 -2.77 3.34 8.13
CA TRP A 178 -2.78 2.64 9.40
C TRP A 178 -3.19 3.53 10.58
N LEU A 179 -2.84 4.81 10.57
CA LEU A 179 -3.33 5.77 11.56
C LEU A 179 -4.86 5.90 11.50
N ALA A 180 -5.43 6.07 10.31
CA ALA A 180 -6.87 6.14 10.11
C ALA A 180 -7.58 4.85 10.55
N THR A 181 -7.02 3.69 10.21
CA THR A 181 -7.53 2.38 10.62
C THR A 181 -7.51 2.20 12.13
N THR A 182 -6.39 2.52 12.79
CA THR A 182 -6.26 2.42 14.25
C THR A 182 -7.28 3.30 14.96
N PHE A 183 -7.42 4.54 14.51
CA PHE A 183 -8.41 5.46 15.09
C PHE A 183 -9.84 4.94 14.91
N ASN A 184 -10.17 4.43 13.72
CA ASN A 184 -11.48 3.85 13.47
C ASN A 184 -11.77 2.64 14.37
N VAL A 185 -10.81 1.72 14.54
CA VAL A 185 -10.97 0.55 15.43
C VAL A 185 -11.15 0.99 16.87
N LEU A 186 -10.37 1.97 17.36
CA LEU A 186 -10.52 2.52 18.70
C LEU A 186 -11.91 3.15 18.91
N THR A 187 -12.40 3.89 17.91
CA THR A 187 -13.75 4.47 17.94
C THR A 187 -14.81 3.38 17.98
N ALA A 188 -14.67 2.32 17.18
CA ALA A 188 -15.60 1.19 17.21
C ALA A 188 -15.58 0.47 18.57
N CYS A 189 -14.41 0.26 19.15
CA CYS A 189 -14.29 -0.31 20.50
C CYS A 189 -14.94 0.59 21.56
N TRP A 190 -14.77 1.90 21.43
CA TRP A 190 -15.43 2.85 22.35
C TRP A 190 -16.95 2.77 22.27
N PHE A 191 -17.55 2.63 21.08
CA PHE A 191 -19.01 2.43 20.93
C PHE A 191 -19.52 1.17 21.61
N LEU A 192 -18.67 0.20 21.92
CA LEU A 192 -19.03 -1.01 22.65
C LEU A 192 -18.95 -0.85 24.17
N THR A 193 -18.38 0.25 24.66
CA THR A 193 -18.39 0.58 26.12
C THR A 193 -19.77 1.09 26.57
N PRO A 194 -20.08 1.05 27.87
CA PRO A 194 -21.35 1.58 28.39
C PRO A 194 -21.62 3.03 27.97
N ASP A 195 -20.59 3.89 28.02
CA ASP A 195 -20.70 5.30 27.64
C ASP A 195 -20.94 5.46 26.13
N GLY A 196 -20.26 4.66 25.30
CA GLY A 196 -20.45 4.67 23.84
C GLY A 196 -21.82 4.12 23.40
N ARG A 197 -22.39 3.17 24.15
CA ARG A 197 -23.72 2.61 23.87
C ARG A 197 -24.81 3.67 24.00
N PHE A 198 -24.71 4.53 24.99
CA PHE A 198 -25.64 5.67 25.12
C PHE A 198 -25.72 6.48 23.81
N TRP A 199 -24.59 6.80 23.21
CA TRP A 199 -24.55 7.53 21.93
C TRP A 199 -25.06 6.70 20.76
N SER A 200 -24.82 5.39 20.75
CA SER A 200 -25.31 4.51 19.70
C SER A 200 -26.84 4.39 19.66
N GLU A 201 -27.48 4.55 20.81
CA GLU A 201 -28.95 4.58 20.93
C GLU A 201 -29.49 5.96 20.65
N ALA A 202 -28.79 7.03 21.04
CA ALA A 202 -29.21 8.41 20.85
C ALA A 202 -29.16 8.86 19.38
N ILE A 203 -28.14 8.43 18.62
CA ILE A 203 -27.94 8.85 17.21
C ILE A 203 -29.18 8.54 16.33
N PRO A 204 -29.72 7.32 16.30
CA PRO A 204 -30.93 7.00 15.51
C PRO A 204 -32.14 7.87 15.88
N LEU A 205 -32.30 8.13 17.17
CA LEU A 205 -33.42 8.98 17.66
C LEU A 205 -33.27 10.43 17.21
N VAL A 206 -32.04 10.96 17.24
CA VAL A 206 -31.75 12.31 16.75
C VAL A 206 -31.97 12.40 15.24
N LEU A 207 -31.48 11.42 14.47
CA LEU A 207 -31.68 11.36 13.02
C LEU A 207 -33.15 11.25 12.66
N GLN A 208 -33.93 10.43 13.38
CA GLN A 208 -35.37 10.31 13.17
C GLN A 208 -36.09 11.63 13.45
N ARG A 209 -35.67 12.40 14.46
CA ARG A 209 -36.24 13.74 14.75
C ARG A 209 -35.85 14.78 13.70
N LEU A 210 -34.68 14.68 13.09
CA LEU A 210 -34.21 15.66 12.10
C LEU A 210 -34.72 15.38 10.68
N PHE A 211 -34.88 14.11 10.33
CA PHE A 211 -35.20 13.68 8.97
C PHE A 211 -36.49 12.88 8.84
N GLY A 212 -37.14 12.54 9.95
CA GLY A 212 -38.38 11.75 10.00
C GLY A 212 -39.61 12.62 10.14
N ALA A 213 -39.74 13.68 9.27
CA ALA A 213 -40.96 14.44 9.09
C ALA A 213 -41.73 13.93 7.88
#